data_ba8cdc8ace7665422eeb2b1f575db9e8
#
_entry.id   ba8cdc8ace7665422eeb2b1f575db9e8
#
_cell.length_a   1.000
_cell.length_b   1.000
_cell.length_c   1.000
_cell.angle_alpha   90.00
_cell.angle_beta   90.00
_cell.angle_gamma   90.00
#
_symmetry.space_group_name_H-M   'P 1'
#
loop_
_entity.id
_entity.type
_entity.pdbx_description
1 polymer ?
#
loop_
_entity_poly.entity_id
_entity_poly.type
_entity_poly.pdbx_seq_one_letter_code
_entity_poly.pdbx_strand_id
1 'polypeptide(L)'
;TATVFVGVNSGFNHLIRPMFYDSYHKIENLSNPKGPERIYTVVGNICETDTFAWDRKINEVREGDILVFRNAGAYGFEMSSNFNSRLKPAEVMVMDGNVHLIRKRDVFEDLLKNQIEVL
;
A
#
# COMPACT_ATOMS: atom_id res chain seq x y z
N THR A 1 25.93 4.97 -8.05
CA THR A 1 25.09 3.79 -8.13
C THR A 1 23.66 4.16 -8.48
N ALA A 2 23.07 3.43 -9.40
CA ALA A 2 21.70 3.70 -9.83
C ALA A 2 20.72 3.29 -8.75
N THR A 3 19.67 4.08 -8.57
CA THR A 3 18.53 3.72 -7.72
C THR A 3 17.68 2.70 -8.46
N VAL A 4 17.31 1.62 -7.76
CA VAL A 4 16.38 0.64 -8.30
C VAL A 4 15.01 0.87 -7.65
N PHE A 5 14.05 1.20 -8.49
CA PHE A 5 12.67 1.46 -8.06
C PHE A 5 11.82 0.20 -8.14
N VAL A 6 11.01 -0.02 -7.13
CA VAL A 6 9.97 -1.03 -7.15
C VAL A 6 8.63 -0.30 -7.10
N GLY A 7 7.87 -0.37 -8.19
CA GLY A 7 6.52 0.17 -8.24
C GLY A 7 5.51 -0.86 -7.76
N VAL A 8 4.67 -0.46 -6.79
CA VAL A 8 3.59 -1.31 -6.28
C VAL A 8 2.24 -0.82 -6.77
N ASN A 9 1.23 -1.69 -6.71
CA ASN A 9 -0.13 -1.38 -7.15
C ASN A 9 -0.96 -0.68 -6.07
N SER A 10 -0.32 0.14 -5.28
CA SER A 10 -0.92 0.90 -4.19
C SER A 10 -0.35 2.33 -4.24
N GLY A 11 -0.78 3.16 -3.32
CA GLY A 11 -0.29 4.53 -3.22
C GLY A 11 -0.47 5.06 -1.81
N PHE A 12 0.00 6.30 -1.59
CA PHE A 12 -0.10 6.91 -0.26
C PHE A 12 -1.55 7.12 0.18
N ASN A 13 -2.53 7.04 -0.72
CA ASN A 13 -3.94 7.08 -0.35
C ASN A 13 -4.36 5.85 0.47
N HIS A 14 -3.63 4.74 0.37
CA HIS A 14 -3.87 3.54 1.19
C HIS A 14 -3.06 3.55 2.48
N LEU A 15 -1.84 4.07 2.44
CA LEU A 15 -0.95 4.17 3.60
C LEU A 15 -0.17 5.47 3.50
N ILE A 16 -0.67 6.50 4.17
CA ILE A 16 -0.11 7.86 4.07
C ILE A 16 1.11 8.08 4.99
N ARG A 17 1.28 7.26 6.01
CA ARG A 17 2.27 7.51 7.06
C ARG A 17 3.72 7.65 6.58
N PRO A 18 4.22 6.84 5.65
CA PRO A 18 5.59 7.03 5.15
C PRO A 18 5.77 8.38 4.47
N MET A 19 4.83 8.78 3.63
CA MET A 19 4.92 10.03 2.86
C MET A 19 4.71 11.25 3.76
N PHE A 20 3.72 11.21 4.64
CA PHE A 20 3.30 12.38 5.43
C PHE A 20 4.13 12.59 6.68
N TYR A 21 4.51 11.50 7.36
CA TYR A 21 5.23 11.56 8.64
C TYR A 21 6.64 11.00 8.58
N ASP A 22 7.10 10.58 7.41
CA ASP A 22 8.38 9.87 7.27
C ASP A 22 8.45 8.64 8.20
N SER A 23 7.31 7.99 8.39
CA SER A 23 7.19 6.82 9.27
C SER A 23 7.80 5.59 8.63
N TYR A 24 8.49 4.81 9.45
CA TYR A 24 9.06 3.55 9.01
C TYR A 24 8.02 2.43 9.10
N HIS A 25 7.86 1.70 8.00
CA HIS A 25 7.14 0.42 7.97
C HIS A 25 8.06 -0.60 7.35
N LYS A 26 8.29 -1.72 8.04
CA LYS A 26 9.08 -2.81 7.48
C LYS A 26 8.38 -3.36 6.24
N ILE A 27 9.14 -3.57 5.18
CA ILE A 27 8.63 -4.14 3.92
C ILE A 27 9.33 -5.46 3.69
N GLU A 28 8.55 -6.50 3.46
CA GLU A 28 9.07 -7.85 3.22
C GLU A 28 8.51 -8.41 1.93
N ASN A 29 9.33 -9.18 1.21
CA ASN A 29 8.90 -9.89 0.02
C ASN A 29 8.39 -11.27 0.40
N LEU A 30 7.07 -11.46 0.41
CA LEU A 30 6.45 -12.74 0.74
C LEU A 30 6.64 -13.79 -0.37
N SER A 31 6.81 -13.34 -1.61
CA SER A 31 6.97 -14.23 -2.76
C SER A 31 8.38 -14.77 -2.92
N ASN A 32 9.38 -14.09 -2.34
CA ASN A 32 10.77 -14.49 -2.45
C ASN A 32 11.51 -14.30 -1.10
N PRO A 33 11.06 -15.00 -0.05
CA PRO A 33 11.57 -14.75 1.31
C PRO A 33 13.03 -15.19 1.53
N LYS A 34 13.59 -15.99 0.62
CA LYS A 34 14.95 -16.49 0.69
C LYS A 34 15.86 -15.94 -0.41
N GLY A 35 15.37 -14.99 -1.19
CA GLY A 35 16.18 -14.36 -2.23
C GLY A 35 17.30 -13.51 -1.65
N PRO A 36 18.31 -13.16 -2.45
CA PRO A 36 19.38 -12.28 -1.98
C PRO A 36 18.82 -10.90 -1.68
N GLU A 37 19.39 -10.23 -0.68
CA GLU A 37 18.97 -8.87 -0.34
C GLU A 37 19.50 -7.89 -1.37
N ARG A 38 18.64 -6.94 -1.73
CA ARG A 38 18.93 -5.83 -2.65
C ARG A 38 18.45 -4.53 -2.00
N ILE A 39 18.92 -3.41 -2.53
CA ILE A 39 18.51 -2.07 -2.08
C ILE A 39 17.49 -1.52 -3.09
N TYR A 40 16.30 -1.20 -2.60
CA TYR A 40 15.21 -0.66 -3.41
C TYR A 40 14.62 0.60 -2.83
N THR A 41 14.12 1.46 -3.71
CA THR A 41 13.19 2.53 -3.33
C THR A 41 11.81 2.09 -3.78
N VAL A 42 10.89 1.96 -2.82
CA VAL A 42 9.54 1.44 -3.06
C VAL A 42 8.58 2.60 -3.27
N VAL A 43 7.97 2.64 -4.44
CA VAL A 43 7.07 3.73 -4.84
C VAL A 43 5.69 3.20 -5.19
N GLY A 44 4.68 4.06 -4.98
CA GLY A 44 3.32 3.78 -5.38
C GLY A 44 3.03 4.22 -6.80
N ASN A 45 1.75 4.22 -7.16
CA ASN A 45 1.28 4.58 -8.50
C ASN A 45 0.45 5.87 -8.55
N ILE A 46 0.56 6.70 -7.53
CA ILE A 46 -0.07 8.02 -7.49
C ILE A 46 0.98 9.06 -7.88
N CYS A 47 0.54 10.15 -8.47
CA CYS A 47 1.43 11.22 -8.90
C CYS A 47 2.09 11.89 -7.69
N GLU A 48 3.30 12.37 -7.87
CA GLU A 48 4.11 13.14 -6.92
C GLU A 48 4.36 12.45 -5.56
N THR A 49 5.59 12.41 -5.17
CA THR A 49 6.06 12.02 -3.82
C THR A 49 5.47 10.72 -3.26
N ASP A 50 4.99 9.83 -4.11
CA ASP A 50 4.37 8.58 -3.69
C ASP A 50 5.43 7.52 -3.39
N THR A 51 6.24 7.78 -2.37
CA THR A 51 7.33 6.91 -1.97
C THR A 51 7.04 6.31 -0.60
N PHE A 52 7.02 4.99 -0.54
CA PHE A 52 6.82 4.26 0.70
C PHE A 52 8.13 4.06 1.48
N ALA A 53 9.23 3.89 0.77
CA ALA A 53 10.53 3.68 1.41
C ALA A 53 11.66 4.02 0.46
N TRP A 54 12.69 4.69 0.99
CA TRP A 54 13.92 5.02 0.27
C TRP A 54 15.02 4.03 0.65
N ASP A 55 15.77 3.57 -0.35
CA ASP A 55 16.97 2.75 -0.16
C ASP A 55 16.77 1.64 0.89
N ARG A 56 15.71 0.89 0.71
CA ARG A 56 15.32 -0.16 1.65
C ARG A 56 15.89 -1.52 1.23
N LYS A 57 16.45 -2.23 2.20
CA LYS A 57 16.92 -3.59 2.00
C LYS A 57 15.74 -4.56 1.99
N ILE A 58 15.53 -5.22 0.85
CA ILE A 58 14.44 -6.19 0.68
C ILE A 58 14.98 -7.35 -0.13
N ASN A 59 14.52 -8.57 0.16
CA ASN A 59 14.86 -9.73 -0.67
C ASN A 59 14.45 -9.49 -2.11
N GLU A 60 15.29 -9.85 -3.06
CA GLU A 60 15.14 -9.55 -4.47
C GLU A 60 13.69 -9.61 -4.94
N VAL A 61 13.22 -8.49 -5.48
CA VAL A 61 11.84 -8.31 -5.94
C VAL A 61 11.78 -8.56 -7.44
N ARG A 62 10.81 -9.37 -7.84
CA ARG A 62 10.51 -9.70 -9.23
C ARG A 62 9.12 -9.21 -9.55
N GLU A 63 8.86 -8.97 -10.83
CA GLU A 63 7.53 -8.58 -11.27
C GLU A 63 6.49 -9.63 -10.83
N GLY A 64 5.39 -9.15 -10.27
CA GLY A 64 4.31 -10.01 -9.75
C GLY A 64 4.50 -10.46 -8.30
N ASP A 65 5.64 -10.17 -7.68
CA ASP A 65 5.86 -10.51 -6.28
C ASP A 65 4.92 -9.73 -5.36
N ILE A 66 4.61 -10.33 -4.21
CA ILE A 66 3.76 -9.73 -3.19
C ILE A 66 4.64 -9.19 -2.06
N LEU A 67 4.54 -7.89 -1.83
CA LEU A 67 5.20 -7.23 -0.71
C LEU A 67 4.19 -7.00 0.42
N VAL A 68 4.64 -7.11 1.65
CA VAL A 68 3.86 -6.78 2.83
C VAL A 68 4.50 -5.62 3.58
N PHE A 69 3.69 -4.64 3.95
CA PHE A 69 4.09 -3.50 4.76
C PHE A 69 3.61 -3.77 6.18
N ARG A 70 4.55 -3.93 7.10
CA ARG A 70 4.24 -4.31 8.49
C ARG A 70 3.72 -3.13 9.31
N ASN A 71 2.95 -3.45 10.34
CA ASN A 71 2.45 -2.48 11.32
C ASN A 71 1.62 -1.36 10.69
N ALA A 72 0.88 -1.68 9.64
CA ALA A 72 0.07 -0.72 8.89
C ALA A 72 -1.42 -0.78 9.24
N GLY A 73 -1.86 -1.75 10.06
CA GLY A 73 -3.29 -1.98 10.31
C GLY A 73 -3.97 -0.82 11.03
N ALA A 74 -3.36 -0.31 12.10
CA ALA A 74 -4.01 0.69 12.95
C ALA A 74 -4.30 2.00 12.23
N TYR A 75 -3.39 2.48 11.39
CA TYR A 75 -3.51 3.77 10.72
C TYR A 75 -3.48 3.65 9.18
N GLY A 76 -3.61 2.45 8.66
CA GLY A 76 -3.71 2.23 7.22
C GLY A 76 -5.05 2.71 6.69
N PHE A 77 -6.09 1.92 6.90
CA PHE A 77 -7.42 2.25 6.39
C PHE A 77 -7.97 3.55 6.97
N GLU A 78 -7.83 3.77 8.29
CA GLU A 78 -8.42 4.94 8.94
C GLU A 78 -7.92 6.26 8.37
N MET A 79 -6.67 6.31 7.94
CA MET A 79 -6.08 7.48 7.31
C MET A 79 -6.13 7.42 5.79
N SER A 80 -6.76 6.39 5.23
CA SER A 80 -6.86 6.24 3.78
C SER A 80 -7.82 7.27 3.18
N SER A 81 -7.65 7.53 1.89
CA SER A 81 -8.47 8.48 1.17
C SER A 81 -8.77 7.98 -0.23
N ASN A 82 -9.66 8.68 -0.91
CA ASN A 82 -9.95 8.46 -2.31
C ASN A 82 -9.18 9.43 -3.21
N PHE A 83 -8.01 9.86 -2.77
CA PHE A 83 -7.16 10.76 -3.56
C PHE A 83 -6.96 10.23 -4.98
N ASN A 84 -7.08 11.07 -5.98
CA ASN A 84 -7.05 10.74 -7.40
C ASN A 84 -8.16 9.76 -7.81
N SER A 85 -9.30 9.79 -7.13
CA SER A 85 -10.44 8.89 -7.36
C SER A 85 -10.06 7.41 -7.23
N ARG A 86 -9.06 7.11 -6.40
CA ARG A 86 -8.67 5.74 -6.11
C ARG A 86 -9.61 5.13 -5.08
N LEU A 87 -9.89 3.86 -5.25
CA LEU A 87 -10.77 3.11 -4.35
C LEU A 87 -10.01 2.71 -3.09
N LYS A 88 -10.68 2.75 -1.94
CA LYS A 88 -10.10 2.27 -0.69
C LYS A 88 -10.06 0.74 -0.68
N PRO A 89 -9.04 0.15 -0.06
CA PRO A 89 -8.87 -1.31 -0.06
C PRO A 89 -9.85 -2.00 0.87
N ALA A 90 -9.96 -3.30 0.70
CA ALA A 90 -10.63 -4.16 1.67
C ALA A 90 -9.80 -4.24 2.95
N GLU A 91 -10.45 -4.58 4.06
CA GLU A 91 -9.76 -4.96 5.29
C GLU A 91 -10.10 -6.42 5.63
N VAL A 92 -9.08 -7.14 6.02
CA VAL A 92 -9.22 -8.51 6.49
C VAL A 92 -8.61 -8.65 7.87
N MET A 93 -9.19 -9.53 8.66
CA MET A 93 -8.68 -9.89 9.98
C MET A 93 -8.33 -11.36 10.00
N VAL A 94 -7.15 -11.67 10.50
CA VAL A 94 -6.73 -13.05 10.72
C VAL A 94 -6.87 -13.34 12.20
N MET A 95 -7.68 -14.34 12.55
CA MET A 95 -7.94 -14.72 13.92
C MET A 95 -8.08 -16.23 14.00
N ASP A 96 -7.37 -16.85 14.92
CA ASP A 96 -7.36 -18.30 15.13
C ASP A 96 -7.14 -19.08 13.84
N GLY A 97 -6.21 -18.60 12.99
CA GLY A 97 -5.86 -19.23 11.73
C GLY A 97 -6.88 -19.02 10.61
N ASN A 98 -7.95 -18.27 10.84
CA ASN A 98 -8.99 -17.99 9.85
C ASN A 98 -8.90 -16.55 9.35
N VAL A 99 -9.23 -16.36 8.07
CA VAL A 99 -9.25 -15.05 7.42
C VAL A 99 -10.70 -14.56 7.34
N HIS A 100 -10.94 -13.37 7.86
CA HIS A 100 -12.26 -12.76 7.88
C HIS A 100 -12.23 -11.45 7.10
N LEU A 101 -13.14 -11.30 6.15
CA LEU A 101 -13.36 -9.99 5.51
C LEU A 101 -14.17 -9.13 6.48
N ILE A 102 -13.54 -8.07 7.00
CA ILE A 102 -14.20 -7.17 7.96
C ILE A 102 -14.62 -5.85 7.34
N ARG A 103 -14.12 -5.53 6.14
CA ARG A 103 -14.55 -4.37 5.37
C ARG A 103 -14.42 -4.69 3.87
N LYS A 104 -15.50 -4.46 3.14
CA LYS A 104 -15.48 -4.64 1.69
C LYS A 104 -14.61 -3.58 1.01
N ARG A 105 -13.98 -3.96 -0.10
CA ARG A 105 -13.30 -3.00 -0.98
C ARG A 105 -14.32 -2.03 -1.54
N ASP A 106 -13.94 -0.75 -1.69
CA ASP A 106 -14.76 0.23 -2.39
C ASP A 106 -15.06 -0.23 -3.81
N VAL A 107 -16.26 0.13 -4.27
CA VAL A 107 -16.63 0.10 -5.69
C VAL A 107 -16.81 1.53 -6.19
N PHE A 108 -16.91 1.70 -7.51
CA PHE A 108 -17.00 3.04 -8.12
C PHE A 108 -18.13 3.87 -7.52
N GLU A 109 -19.27 3.27 -7.24
CA GLU A 109 -20.43 3.95 -6.65
C GLU A 109 -20.13 4.57 -5.29
N ASP A 110 -19.17 4.04 -4.54
CA ASP A 110 -18.79 4.61 -3.24
C ASP A 110 -18.16 5.98 -3.38
N LEU A 111 -17.56 6.31 -4.52
CA LEU A 111 -17.02 7.63 -4.78
C LEU A 111 -18.13 8.68 -4.96
N LEU A 112 -19.30 8.25 -5.39
CA LEU A 112 -20.41 9.12 -5.79
C LEU A 112 -21.56 9.17 -4.79
N LYS A 113 -21.56 8.30 -3.79
CA LYS A 113 -22.72 8.07 -2.90
C LYS A 113 -23.26 9.32 -2.19
N ASN A 114 -22.42 10.31 -1.96
CA ASN A 114 -22.81 11.54 -1.27
C ASN A 114 -22.96 12.74 -2.22
N GLN A 115 -22.81 12.53 -3.52
CA GLN A 115 -23.03 13.59 -4.50
C GLN A 115 -24.51 13.77 -4.75
N ILE A 116 -24.91 15.02 -4.93
CA ILE A 116 -26.29 15.38 -5.23
C ILE A 116 -26.33 15.95 -6.65
N GLU A 117 -27.17 15.36 -7.49
CA GLU A 117 -27.41 15.84 -8.84
C GLU A 117 -28.25 17.10 -8.79
N VAL A 118 -27.79 18.16 -9.45
CA VAL A 118 -28.45 19.47 -9.46
C VAL A 118 -28.87 19.92 -10.84
N LEU A 119 -28.66 19.13 -11.87
CA LEU A 119 -29.01 19.42 -13.26
C LEU A 119 -30.04 18.46 -13.82
#